data_8f64fe89c5efaec08a6ff72f12b4dbff
#
_entry.id   8f64fe89c5efaec08a6ff72f12b4dbff
#
_cell.length_a   1.000
_cell.length_b   1.000
_cell.length_c   1.000
_cell.angle_alpha   90.00
_cell.angle_beta   90.00
_cell.angle_gamma   90.00
#
_symmetry.space_group_name_H-M   'P 1'
#
loop_
_entity.id
_entity.type
_entity.pdbx_description
1 polymer ?
#
loop_
_entity_poly.entity_id
_entity_poly.type
_entity_poly.pdbx_seq_one_letter_code
_entity_poly.pdbx_strand_id
1 'polypeptide(L)'
;DPDYYRKVLIRMTWDDFDGPSVLAPLGDFFCIGHSMPSSFSSIPFNVSSRPCEELTFGGTASMNCYFPMPFNKRAKIEVINENERPLGLFFHIDYELYHEETPDIAYFQAAWRRDMPCSGWGNDLCVNSPEVNSVPNLDGKENFLMLDTKGRGHYVGCNLSVLHFQGSWWGEGDDMILIDDEEEPSINGTGAEDYFNHAWGMQRNQSPYNGTIMHDGDTKGYQVSYRFHLTDPIHFKKHIQISMEHGHANHLSDDWACTAYWYQAAPVTAVTIQPVEERIPLKRTFDIPKPAHQVELTPEMQEAYRSRNERMEKFKVEKAEQIRLNAARTAPSEAGNKELAHKVKEEFDKEK
;
A
#
# COMPACT_ATOMS: atom_id res chain seq x y z
N ASP A 1 14.60 17.03 10.70
CA ASP A 1 13.62 17.05 9.61
C ASP A 1 12.76 15.79 9.70
N PRO A 2 11.42 15.89 9.86
CA PRO A 2 10.53 14.73 9.97
C PRO A 2 10.43 13.92 8.67
N ASP A 3 10.78 14.51 7.52
CA ASP A 3 10.66 13.87 6.21
C ASP A 3 11.98 13.30 5.69
N TYR A 4 13.03 13.29 6.52
CA TYR A 4 14.38 12.99 6.07
C TYR A 4 14.51 11.59 5.44
N TYR A 5 13.71 10.60 5.85
CA TYR A 5 13.74 9.26 5.26
C TYR A 5 13.33 9.25 3.78
N ARG A 6 12.56 10.24 3.31
CA ARG A 6 12.21 10.41 1.90
C ARG A 6 13.04 11.45 1.16
N LYS A 7 13.79 12.31 1.89
CA LYS A 7 14.75 13.28 1.35
C LYS A 7 16.16 12.71 1.22
N VAL A 8 16.49 11.65 1.93
CA VAL A 8 17.76 10.93 1.80
C VAL A 8 17.56 9.74 0.89
N LEU A 9 18.44 9.61 -0.11
CA LEU A 9 18.40 8.47 -1.05
C LEU A 9 19.53 7.50 -0.75
N ILE A 10 19.25 6.21 -0.96
CA ILE A 10 20.26 5.19 -1.16
C ILE A 10 20.39 4.92 -2.66
N ARG A 11 21.63 4.93 -3.14
CA ARG A 11 21.99 4.68 -4.53
C ARG A 11 23.06 3.62 -4.59
N MET A 12 22.87 2.60 -5.44
CA MET A 12 23.88 1.57 -5.66
C MET A 12 24.13 1.36 -7.15
N THR A 13 25.39 1.18 -7.50
CA THR A 13 25.83 0.92 -8.86
C THR A 13 26.79 -0.27 -8.87
N TRP A 14 26.56 -1.21 -9.75
CA TRP A 14 27.36 -2.41 -9.87
C TRP A 14 28.26 -2.34 -11.11
N ASP A 15 29.47 -2.83 -10.94
CA ASP A 15 30.48 -2.93 -11.99
C ASP A 15 30.65 -1.61 -12.78
N ASP A 16 30.60 -1.68 -14.11
CA ASP A 16 30.72 -0.52 -14.99
C ASP A 16 29.38 -0.12 -15.62
N PHE A 17 28.24 -0.39 -14.94
CA PHE A 17 26.92 -0.02 -15.44
C PHE A 17 26.74 1.50 -15.52
N ASP A 18 26.08 1.93 -16.58
CA ASP A 18 25.79 3.33 -16.84
C ASP A 18 24.51 3.76 -16.05
N GLY A 19 24.68 4.00 -14.78
CA GLY A 19 23.62 4.45 -13.88
C GLY A 19 23.30 3.49 -12.73
N PRO A 20 22.39 3.89 -11.85
CA PRO A 20 22.10 3.13 -10.63
C PRO A 20 21.22 1.90 -10.91
N SER A 21 21.56 0.81 -10.27
CA SER A 21 20.74 -0.41 -10.13
C SER A 21 19.79 -0.33 -8.95
N VAL A 22 20.15 0.45 -7.92
CA VAL A 22 19.30 0.76 -6.78
C VAL A 22 19.19 2.26 -6.63
N LEU A 23 17.96 2.76 -6.57
CA LEU A 23 17.70 4.16 -6.27
C LEU A 23 16.32 4.27 -5.59
N ALA A 24 16.34 4.56 -4.30
CA ALA A 24 15.14 4.67 -3.49
C ALA A 24 15.33 5.66 -2.34
N PRO A 25 14.26 6.21 -1.76
CA PRO A 25 14.36 6.89 -0.50
C PRO A 25 14.91 5.94 0.57
N LEU A 26 15.80 6.42 1.41
CA LEU A 26 16.48 5.59 2.41
C LEU A 26 15.48 4.82 3.30
N GLY A 27 14.42 5.50 3.73
CA GLY A 27 13.40 4.87 4.55
C GLY A 27 12.66 3.78 3.81
N ASP A 28 12.13 4.09 2.64
CA ASP A 28 11.32 3.15 1.85
C ASP A 28 12.16 1.95 1.37
N PHE A 29 13.48 2.12 1.15
CA PHE A 29 14.37 0.99 0.87
C PHE A 29 14.42 -0.02 2.03
N PHE A 30 14.29 0.42 3.27
CA PHE A 30 14.27 -0.42 4.46
C PHE A 30 12.84 -0.64 5.02
N CYS A 31 11.80 -0.49 4.21
CA CYS A 31 10.40 -0.64 4.60
C CYS A 31 9.93 0.39 5.66
N ILE A 32 10.58 1.54 5.77
CA ILE A 32 10.12 2.68 6.57
C ILE A 32 9.24 3.56 5.67
N GLY A 33 7.99 3.18 5.49
CA GLY A 33 7.04 3.95 4.71
C GLY A 33 6.65 5.26 5.37
N HIS A 34 6.20 6.22 4.57
CA HIS A 34 5.72 7.53 5.01
C HIS A 34 6.71 8.33 5.87
N SER A 35 8.01 8.00 5.86
CA SER A 35 9.01 8.58 6.77
C SER A 35 8.72 8.32 8.26
N MET A 36 8.01 7.26 8.59
CA MET A 36 7.63 6.89 9.96
C MET A 36 8.27 5.54 10.35
N PRO A 37 9.39 5.54 11.10
CA PRO A 37 10.07 4.33 11.48
C PRO A 37 9.25 3.51 12.49
N SER A 38 9.16 2.22 12.24
CA SER A 38 8.59 1.23 13.14
C SER A 38 9.49 0.01 13.19
N SER A 39 9.65 -0.59 14.35
CA SER A 39 10.47 -1.80 14.50
C SER A 39 9.79 -2.98 13.88
N PHE A 40 10.51 -3.73 13.06
CA PHE A 40 10.06 -5.00 12.49
C PHE A 40 11.23 -5.90 12.15
N SER A 41 10.94 -7.18 11.89
CA SER A 41 11.93 -8.18 11.49
C SER A 41 11.35 -9.10 10.41
N SER A 42 12.13 -9.28 9.35
CA SER A 42 11.93 -10.26 8.29
C SER A 42 13.25 -10.92 7.93
N ILE A 43 13.29 -11.83 6.95
CA ILE A 43 14.57 -12.41 6.52
C ILE A 43 15.47 -11.36 5.86
N PRO A 44 15.00 -10.58 4.84
CA PRO A 44 15.91 -9.68 4.15
C PRO A 44 16.09 -8.33 4.83
N PHE A 45 15.16 -7.90 5.66
CA PHE A 45 15.23 -6.60 6.33
C PHE A 45 14.88 -6.68 7.79
N ASN A 46 15.54 -5.83 8.56
CA ASN A 46 15.13 -5.58 9.93
C ASN A 46 15.37 -4.12 10.31
N VAL A 47 14.44 -3.56 11.05
CA VAL A 47 14.49 -2.20 11.55
C VAL A 47 14.27 -2.21 13.05
N SER A 48 15.11 -1.46 13.77
CA SER A 48 14.91 -1.18 15.19
C SER A 48 14.84 0.33 15.38
N SER A 49 13.68 0.82 15.73
CA SER A 49 13.45 2.23 16.06
C SER A 49 13.38 2.43 17.56
N ARG A 50 13.70 3.64 18.03
CA ARG A 50 13.39 3.98 19.42
C ARG A 50 11.90 3.93 19.62
N PRO A 51 11.43 3.56 20.83
CA PRO A 51 10.04 3.75 21.19
C PRO A 51 9.67 5.22 20.95
N CYS A 52 8.84 5.46 19.99
CA CYS A 52 8.23 6.75 19.71
C CYS A 52 6.72 6.56 19.77
N GLU A 53 5.99 7.64 19.89
CA GLU A 53 4.55 7.61 19.71
C GLU A 53 4.23 7.01 18.35
N GLU A 54 3.19 6.23 18.26
CA GLU A 54 2.74 5.68 16.98
C GLU A 54 2.52 6.80 15.96
N LEU A 55 2.85 6.54 14.70
CA LEU A 55 2.68 7.46 13.59
C LEU A 55 3.50 8.76 13.74
N THR A 56 4.72 8.66 14.26
CA THR A 56 5.63 9.79 14.36
C THR A 56 6.53 9.87 13.12
N PHE A 57 6.50 11.01 12.45
CA PHE A 57 7.39 11.29 11.32
C PHE A 57 8.82 11.53 11.76
N GLY A 58 9.77 10.93 11.04
CA GLY A 58 11.19 11.01 11.39
C GLY A 58 11.55 10.10 12.56
N GLY A 59 12.55 10.48 13.34
CA GLY A 59 13.06 9.66 14.43
C GLY A 59 14.27 8.82 13.99
N THR A 60 14.96 8.19 14.94
CA THR A 60 16.17 7.40 14.68
C THR A 60 15.86 5.92 14.59
N ALA A 61 16.47 5.25 13.64
CA ALA A 61 16.37 3.81 13.48
C ALA A 61 17.71 3.18 13.09
N SER A 62 17.91 1.95 13.52
CA SER A 62 18.87 1.02 12.93
C SER A 62 18.18 0.27 11.81
N MET A 63 18.81 0.17 10.65
CA MET A 63 18.25 -0.42 9.44
C MET A 63 19.25 -1.45 8.91
N ASN A 64 18.79 -2.67 8.66
CA ASN A 64 19.64 -3.76 8.18
C ASN A 64 19.04 -4.38 6.92
N CYS A 65 19.90 -4.68 5.94
CA CYS A 65 19.56 -5.38 4.71
C CYS A 65 20.45 -6.61 4.58
N TYR A 66 19.84 -7.76 4.37
CA TYR A 66 20.52 -9.06 4.22
C TYR A 66 20.38 -9.65 2.82
N PHE A 67 19.87 -8.89 1.86
CA PHE A 67 19.88 -9.31 0.46
C PHE A 67 21.33 -9.45 -0.03
N PRO A 68 21.71 -10.59 -0.62
CA PRO A 68 22.99 -10.72 -1.30
C PRO A 68 23.07 -9.74 -2.47
N MET A 69 24.19 -9.07 -2.63
CA MET A 69 24.39 -8.09 -3.71
C MET A 69 25.66 -8.46 -4.50
N PRO A 70 25.57 -9.45 -5.42
CA PRO A 70 26.73 -9.91 -6.17
C PRO A 70 27.19 -8.85 -7.17
N PHE A 71 28.53 -8.77 -7.35
CA PHE A 71 29.19 -7.94 -8.35
C PHE A 71 30.50 -8.62 -8.79
N ASN A 72 30.97 -8.34 -10.01
CA ASN A 72 32.21 -8.94 -10.52
C ASN A 72 33.42 -8.02 -10.38
N LYS A 73 33.24 -6.69 -10.52
CA LYS A 73 34.36 -5.74 -10.54
C LYS A 73 34.30 -4.74 -9.41
N ARG A 74 33.13 -4.13 -9.21
CA ARG A 74 32.97 -3.01 -8.29
C ARG A 74 31.54 -2.90 -7.75
N ALA A 75 31.43 -2.64 -6.46
CA ALA A 75 30.20 -2.16 -5.85
C ALA A 75 30.39 -0.70 -5.39
N LYS A 76 29.46 0.17 -5.70
CA LYS A 76 29.43 1.54 -5.22
C LYS A 76 28.11 1.80 -4.53
N ILE A 77 28.16 2.12 -3.25
CA ILE A 77 27.00 2.47 -2.43
C ILE A 77 27.14 3.91 -2.00
N GLU A 78 26.13 4.72 -2.28
CA GLU A 78 26.10 6.14 -2.01
C GLU A 78 24.85 6.49 -1.20
N VAL A 79 24.99 7.45 -0.28
CA VAL A 79 23.87 8.09 0.39
C VAL A 79 23.83 9.53 -0.08
N ILE A 80 22.72 9.95 -0.67
CA ILE A 80 22.50 11.29 -1.21
C ILE A 80 21.57 12.02 -0.24
N ASN A 81 22.08 13.12 0.35
CA ASN A 81 21.30 13.91 1.29
C ASN A 81 20.72 15.15 0.59
N GLU A 82 19.43 15.16 0.34
CA GLU A 82 18.68 16.29 -0.23
C GLU A 82 17.99 17.14 0.85
N ASN A 83 18.36 16.97 2.13
CA ASN A 83 17.94 17.86 3.19
C ASN A 83 18.80 19.13 3.20
N GLU A 84 18.23 20.21 3.73
CA GLU A 84 18.98 21.45 4.01
C GLU A 84 19.99 21.32 5.17
N ARG A 85 19.88 20.24 5.97
CA ARG A 85 20.71 20.01 7.15
C ARG A 85 21.58 18.76 6.98
N PRO A 86 22.78 18.76 7.62
CA PRO A 86 23.62 17.56 7.66
C PRO A 86 22.89 16.38 8.29
N LEU A 87 23.19 15.17 7.79
CA LEU A 87 22.74 13.90 8.32
C LEU A 87 23.93 13.19 8.98
N GLY A 88 23.73 12.69 10.20
CA GLY A 88 24.65 11.73 10.84
C GLY A 88 24.27 10.31 10.44
N LEU A 89 25.18 9.59 9.79
CA LEU A 89 24.99 8.19 9.40
C LEU A 89 26.20 7.37 9.85
N PHE A 90 25.91 6.27 10.53
CA PHE A 90 26.89 5.23 10.84
C PHE A 90 26.51 3.98 10.05
N PHE A 91 27.49 3.29 9.46
CA PHE A 91 27.21 2.13 8.63
C PHE A 91 28.28 1.04 8.75
N HIS A 92 27.88 -0.19 8.50
CA HIS A 92 28.73 -1.35 8.29
C HIS A 92 28.29 -2.02 6.99
N ILE A 93 29.26 -2.51 6.21
CA ILE A 93 29.03 -3.31 4.99
C ILE A 93 29.96 -4.48 5.05
N ASP A 94 29.39 -5.66 5.18
CA ASP A 94 30.13 -6.92 5.11
C ASP A 94 30.19 -7.40 3.67
N TYR A 95 31.36 -7.82 3.20
CA TYR A 95 31.52 -8.34 1.84
C TYR A 95 32.58 -9.44 1.79
N GLU A 96 32.46 -10.32 0.80
CA GLU A 96 33.41 -11.35 0.48
C GLU A 96 34.01 -11.13 -0.90
N LEU A 97 35.31 -11.43 -1.07
CA LEU A 97 35.98 -11.42 -2.34
C LEU A 97 36.22 -12.85 -2.79
N TYR A 98 35.76 -13.16 -4.00
CA TYR A 98 35.98 -14.43 -4.65
C TYR A 98 37.21 -14.36 -5.57
N HIS A 99 37.92 -15.50 -5.76
CA HIS A 99 39.11 -15.53 -6.57
C HIS A 99 38.86 -15.53 -8.07
N GLU A 100 37.65 -15.86 -8.48
CA GLU A 100 37.21 -15.94 -9.87
C GLU A 100 35.93 -15.13 -10.08
N GLU A 101 35.82 -14.48 -11.24
CA GLU A 101 34.56 -13.88 -11.66
C GLU A 101 33.51 -14.97 -11.87
N THR A 102 32.30 -14.73 -11.43
CA THR A 102 31.18 -15.64 -11.68
C THR A 102 30.44 -15.16 -12.92
N PRO A 103 30.54 -15.89 -14.05
CA PRO A 103 29.75 -15.52 -15.22
C PRO A 103 28.25 -15.65 -14.93
N ASP A 104 27.47 -14.85 -15.63
CA ASP A 104 26.01 -14.93 -15.60
C ASP A 104 25.35 -14.68 -14.22
N ILE A 105 25.92 -13.78 -13.43
CA ILE A 105 25.30 -13.36 -12.18
C ILE A 105 24.09 -12.48 -12.44
N ALA A 106 23.12 -12.52 -11.51
CA ALA A 106 22.02 -11.59 -11.46
C ALA A 106 22.30 -10.52 -10.40
N TYR A 107 22.31 -9.27 -10.82
CA TYR A 107 22.60 -8.13 -9.97
C TYR A 107 21.35 -7.67 -9.22
N PHE A 108 21.52 -7.33 -7.95
CA PHE A 108 20.44 -6.80 -7.13
C PHE A 108 19.97 -5.43 -7.66
N GLN A 109 18.67 -5.28 -7.76
CA GLN A 109 17.99 -4.07 -8.23
C GLN A 109 16.95 -3.65 -7.20
N ALA A 110 16.72 -2.34 -7.06
CA ALA A 110 15.57 -1.81 -6.34
C ALA A 110 15.14 -0.45 -6.90
N ALA A 111 13.86 -0.29 -7.11
CA ALA A 111 13.25 0.94 -7.58
C ALA A 111 12.06 1.35 -6.72
N TRP A 112 11.90 2.64 -6.51
CA TRP A 112 10.79 3.22 -5.80
C TRP A 112 9.89 4.00 -6.74
N ARG A 113 8.57 3.89 -6.55
CA ARG A 113 7.53 4.61 -7.29
C ARG A 113 6.48 5.13 -6.35
N ARG A 114 5.79 6.21 -6.74
CA ARG A 114 4.67 6.77 -6.00
C ARG A 114 3.67 7.42 -6.94
N ASP A 115 2.38 7.20 -6.66
CA ASP A 115 1.26 7.95 -7.20
C ASP A 115 0.54 8.67 -6.06
N MET A 116 0.43 9.99 -6.18
CA MET A 116 -0.12 10.83 -5.11
C MET A 116 -1.10 11.87 -5.66
N PRO A 117 -2.38 11.53 -5.69
CA PRO A 117 -2.94 10.20 -5.49
C PRO A 117 -2.99 9.41 -6.80
N CYS A 118 -3.29 8.11 -6.69
CA CYS A 118 -3.73 7.30 -7.81
C CYS A 118 -4.98 7.89 -8.47
N SER A 119 -5.19 7.64 -9.76
CA SER A 119 -6.32 8.19 -10.51
C SER A 119 -7.54 7.27 -10.44
N GLY A 120 -8.41 7.50 -9.46
CA GLY A 120 -9.65 6.73 -9.26
C GLY A 120 -10.87 7.30 -10.00
N TRP A 121 -12.03 6.71 -9.76
CA TRP A 121 -13.29 7.07 -10.47
C TRP A 121 -13.99 8.31 -9.91
N GLY A 122 -13.42 8.97 -8.91
CA GLY A 122 -13.97 10.15 -8.27
C GLY A 122 -14.66 9.86 -6.94
N ASN A 123 -15.00 10.93 -6.22
CA ASN A 123 -15.51 10.83 -4.85
C ASN A 123 -16.88 10.15 -4.73
N ASP A 124 -17.68 10.20 -5.78
CA ASP A 124 -19.02 9.59 -5.77
C ASP A 124 -18.97 8.06 -5.86
N LEU A 125 -17.84 7.50 -6.34
CA LEU A 125 -17.64 6.08 -6.55
C LEU A 125 -16.56 5.48 -5.63
N CYS A 126 -16.07 6.20 -4.64
CA CYS A 126 -15.02 5.77 -3.73
C CYS A 126 -15.49 4.81 -2.61
N VAL A 127 -16.56 4.06 -2.81
CA VAL A 127 -17.14 3.15 -1.82
C VAL A 127 -17.28 1.76 -2.42
N ASN A 128 -16.69 0.77 -1.76
CA ASN A 128 -16.93 -0.63 -2.10
C ASN A 128 -18.42 -0.95 -2.02
N SER A 129 -18.96 -1.44 -3.11
CA SER A 129 -20.34 -1.87 -3.22
C SER A 129 -20.42 -3.04 -4.20
N PRO A 130 -21.45 -3.90 -4.14
CA PRO A 130 -21.59 -5.00 -5.09
C PRO A 130 -21.55 -4.56 -6.55
N GLU A 131 -22.06 -3.36 -6.84
CA GLU A 131 -22.09 -2.82 -8.19
C GLU A 131 -20.69 -2.37 -8.64
N VAL A 132 -19.93 -1.68 -7.78
CA VAL A 132 -18.53 -1.29 -8.04
C VAL A 132 -17.69 -2.55 -8.21
N ASN A 133 -17.81 -3.50 -7.30
CA ASN A 133 -17.04 -4.74 -7.31
C ASN A 133 -17.42 -5.71 -8.45
N SER A 134 -18.41 -5.40 -9.26
CA SER A 134 -18.76 -6.17 -10.47
C SER A 134 -18.14 -5.61 -11.76
N VAL A 135 -17.50 -4.45 -11.71
CA VAL A 135 -16.85 -3.86 -12.88
C VAL A 135 -15.54 -4.59 -13.16
N PRO A 136 -15.34 -5.14 -14.37
CA PRO A 136 -14.11 -5.87 -14.68
C PRO A 136 -12.94 -4.91 -14.91
N ASN A 137 -11.74 -5.36 -14.57
CA ASN A 137 -10.47 -4.75 -14.96
C ASN A 137 -9.56 -5.88 -15.47
N LEU A 138 -9.55 -6.10 -16.77
CA LEU A 138 -8.85 -7.24 -17.39
C LEU A 138 -7.45 -6.88 -17.88
N ASP A 139 -7.18 -5.62 -18.17
CA ASP A 139 -5.92 -5.18 -18.76
C ASP A 139 -4.98 -4.46 -17.77
N GLY A 140 -5.45 -4.16 -16.57
CA GLY A 140 -4.66 -3.51 -15.52
C GLY A 140 -4.08 -2.15 -15.87
N LYS A 141 -4.62 -1.46 -16.88
CA LYS A 141 -4.03 -0.26 -17.48
C LYS A 141 -3.85 0.91 -16.51
N GLU A 142 -4.81 1.08 -15.60
CA GLU A 142 -4.82 2.15 -14.61
C GLU A 142 -4.28 1.67 -13.25
N ASN A 143 -3.78 0.43 -13.17
CA ASN A 143 -3.22 -0.11 -11.94
C ASN A 143 -2.00 0.69 -11.48
N PHE A 144 -1.81 0.76 -10.18
CA PHE A 144 -0.56 1.26 -9.61
C PHE A 144 0.60 0.36 -10.05
N LEU A 145 1.52 0.93 -10.82
CA LEU A 145 2.67 0.20 -11.36
C LEU A 145 3.74 0.04 -10.26
N MET A 146 4.00 -1.20 -9.85
CA MET A 146 5.02 -1.53 -8.85
C MET A 146 6.39 -1.76 -9.50
N LEU A 147 6.43 -2.52 -10.59
CA LEU A 147 7.64 -2.84 -11.36
C LEU A 147 7.32 -3.00 -12.84
N ASP A 148 8.18 -2.43 -13.68
CA ASP A 148 8.23 -2.71 -15.12
C ASP A 148 9.72 -2.76 -15.51
N THR A 149 10.21 -3.94 -15.88
CA THR A 149 11.61 -4.10 -16.28
C THR A 149 11.79 -5.15 -17.39
N LYS A 150 12.70 -4.86 -18.32
CA LYS A 150 13.05 -5.74 -19.43
C LYS A 150 14.40 -6.37 -19.21
N GLY A 151 14.51 -7.68 -19.51
CA GLY A 151 15.70 -8.48 -19.34
C GLY A 151 15.37 -9.85 -18.78
N ARG A 152 16.37 -10.53 -18.24
CA ARG A 152 16.23 -11.84 -17.61
C ARG A 152 16.54 -11.73 -16.10
N GLY A 153 15.65 -12.23 -15.26
CA GLY A 153 15.82 -12.12 -13.83
C GLY A 153 14.74 -12.81 -13.02
N HIS A 154 14.61 -12.37 -11.77
CA HIS A 154 13.54 -12.80 -10.90
C HIS A 154 13.19 -11.72 -9.87
N TYR A 155 11.92 -11.52 -9.69
CA TYR A 155 11.36 -10.63 -8.66
C TYR A 155 11.38 -11.33 -7.29
N VAL A 156 11.80 -10.59 -6.27
CA VAL A 156 11.94 -11.11 -4.91
C VAL A 156 11.12 -10.38 -3.87
N GLY A 157 10.26 -9.46 -4.31
CA GLY A 157 9.27 -8.85 -3.41
C GLY A 157 9.25 -7.33 -3.40
N CYS A 158 8.45 -6.80 -2.51
CA CYS A 158 8.27 -5.37 -2.33
C CYS A 158 7.92 -4.99 -0.89
N ASN A 159 7.97 -3.69 -0.64
CA ASN A 159 7.12 -3.07 0.37
C ASN A 159 6.18 -2.05 -0.28
N LEU A 160 4.98 -1.96 0.24
CA LEU A 160 3.93 -1.04 -0.18
C LEU A 160 3.53 -0.14 0.99
N SER A 161 3.48 1.15 0.73
CA SER A 161 2.99 2.16 1.66
C SER A 161 1.73 2.80 1.09
N VAL A 162 0.64 2.77 1.82
CA VAL A 162 -0.63 3.40 1.42
C VAL A 162 -1.05 4.40 2.48
N LEU A 163 -1.36 5.63 2.09
CA LEU A 163 -2.16 6.52 2.90
C LEU A 163 -3.56 6.55 2.30
N HIS A 164 -4.47 5.86 2.96
CA HIS A 164 -5.86 5.80 2.59
C HIS A 164 -6.64 6.95 3.21
N PHE A 165 -7.36 7.75 2.41
CA PHE A 165 -8.10 8.91 2.88
C PHE A 165 -9.54 9.03 2.34
N GLN A 166 -9.93 8.21 1.37
CA GLN A 166 -11.28 8.27 0.81
C GLN A 166 -12.37 7.62 1.67
N GLY A 167 -12.00 6.80 2.68
CA GLY A 167 -12.93 6.36 3.72
C GLY A 167 -13.73 5.09 3.44
N SER A 168 -13.29 4.27 2.46
CA SER A 168 -13.77 2.91 2.24
C SER A 168 -12.66 1.91 2.56
N TRP A 169 -12.89 0.61 2.47
CA TRP A 169 -11.82 -0.39 2.48
C TRP A 169 -10.99 -0.26 1.21
N TRP A 170 -9.67 -0.19 1.33
CA TRP A 170 -8.76 0.12 0.23
C TRP A 170 -8.18 -1.13 -0.46
N GLY A 171 -8.20 -2.28 0.19
CA GLY A 171 -7.40 -3.44 -0.17
C GLY A 171 -8.08 -4.47 -1.07
N GLU A 172 -9.22 -4.16 -1.72
CA GLU A 172 -9.90 -5.06 -2.66
C GLU A 172 -9.20 -5.19 -4.02
N GLY A 173 -8.12 -4.43 -4.23
CA GLY A 173 -7.48 -4.38 -5.54
C GLY A 173 -6.53 -5.55 -5.78
N ASP A 174 -6.69 -6.22 -6.92
CA ASP A 174 -5.92 -7.39 -7.32
C ASP A 174 -4.47 -7.04 -7.69
N ASP A 175 -3.52 -7.90 -7.33
CA ASP A 175 -2.20 -7.89 -7.94
C ASP A 175 -2.25 -8.57 -9.32
N MET A 176 -1.60 -7.93 -10.31
CA MET A 176 -1.51 -8.45 -11.68
C MET A 176 -0.05 -8.51 -12.11
N ILE A 177 0.40 -9.71 -12.52
CA ILE A 177 1.78 -9.94 -12.94
C ILE A 177 1.78 -10.52 -14.34
N LEU A 178 2.33 -9.76 -15.28
CA LEU A 178 2.58 -10.16 -16.66
C LEU A 178 4.04 -10.58 -16.83
N ILE A 179 4.27 -11.75 -17.38
CA ILE A 179 5.60 -12.34 -17.54
C ILE A 179 5.89 -12.56 -19.03
N ASP A 180 7.03 -12.03 -19.46
CA ASP A 180 7.57 -12.18 -20.82
C ASP A 180 6.62 -11.57 -21.89
N ASP A 181 6.00 -12.42 -22.72
CA ASP A 181 5.16 -12.00 -23.84
C ASP A 181 3.65 -12.18 -23.54
N GLU A 182 3.27 -12.26 -22.26
CA GLU A 182 1.88 -12.44 -21.87
C GLU A 182 1.02 -11.20 -22.17
N GLU A 183 -0.17 -11.43 -22.71
CA GLU A 183 -1.20 -10.41 -22.95
C GLU A 183 -2.20 -10.33 -21.79
N GLU A 184 -2.38 -11.43 -21.06
CA GLU A 184 -3.19 -11.53 -19.84
C GLU A 184 -2.30 -12.00 -18.69
N PRO A 185 -2.48 -11.49 -17.46
CA PRO A 185 -1.63 -11.87 -16.33
C PRO A 185 -1.80 -13.34 -15.97
N SER A 186 -0.69 -14.10 -15.96
CA SER A 186 -0.69 -15.49 -15.47
C SER A 186 -0.77 -15.57 -13.93
N ILE A 187 -0.44 -14.50 -13.25
CA ILE A 187 -0.67 -14.35 -11.81
C ILE A 187 -1.59 -13.15 -11.64
N ASN A 188 -2.81 -13.44 -11.17
CA ASN A 188 -3.83 -12.47 -10.87
C ASN A 188 -4.37 -12.77 -9.48
N GLY A 189 -4.26 -11.83 -8.56
CA GLY A 189 -4.69 -11.98 -7.18
C GLY A 189 -6.18 -11.78 -6.96
N THR A 190 -6.55 -11.58 -5.72
CA THR A 190 -7.93 -11.39 -5.27
C THR A 190 -8.07 -10.22 -4.29
N GLY A 191 -6.98 -9.53 -4.00
CA GLY A 191 -6.94 -8.36 -3.13
C GLY A 191 -5.53 -8.04 -2.65
N ALA A 192 -5.27 -6.78 -2.35
CA ALA A 192 -4.00 -6.35 -1.81
C ALA A 192 -3.69 -7.00 -0.45
N GLU A 193 -4.70 -7.21 0.41
CA GLU A 193 -4.50 -7.92 1.66
C GLU A 193 -4.10 -9.37 1.43
N ASP A 194 -4.69 -10.03 0.43
CA ASP A 194 -4.37 -11.42 0.07
C ASP A 194 -2.93 -11.54 -0.44
N TYR A 195 -2.50 -10.57 -1.27
CA TYR A 195 -1.11 -10.49 -1.72
C TYR A 195 -0.14 -10.39 -0.53
N PHE A 196 -0.47 -9.62 0.50
CA PHE A 196 0.35 -9.51 1.71
C PHE A 196 0.07 -10.59 2.76
N ASN A 197 -0.70 -11.65 2.40
CA ASN A 197 -1.05 -12.82 3.22
C ASN A 197 -1.86 -12.46 4.48
N HIS A 198 -2.81 -11.56 4.31
CA HIS A 198 -3.87 -11.27 5.27
C HIS A 198 -5.21 -11.82 4.81
N ALA A 199 -6.26 -11.59 5.58
CA ALA A 199 -7.63 -11.94 5.23
C ALA A 199 -8.61 -11.00 5.94
N TRP A 200 -9.67 -10.58 5.25
CA TRP A 200 -10.73 -9.74 5.80
C TRP A 200 -10.22 -8.42 6.38
N GLY A 201 -9.31 -7.77 5.66
CA GLY A 201 -8.63 -6.55 6.08
C GLY A 201 -7.18 -6.78 6.48
N MET A 202 -6.48 -5.70 6.83
CA MET A 202 -5.09 -5.74 7.26
C MET A 202 -4.97 -5.86 8.77
N GLN A 203 -4.01 -6.66 9.24
CA GLN A 203 -3.68 -6.78 10.65
C GLN A 203 -2.17 -6.56 10.84
N ARG A 204 -1.82 -5.78 11.86
CA ARG A 204 -0.42 -5.59 12.21
C ARG A 204 0.22 -6.92 12.62
N ASN A 205 1.17 -7.39 11.83
CA ASN A 205 1.91 -8.63 12.08
C ASN A 205 3.31 -8.56 11.48
N GLN A 206 4.14 -9.54 11.82
CA GLN A 206 5.49 -9.70 11.30
C GLN A 206 5.77 -11.18 11.12
N SER A 207 6.22 -11.54 9.93
CA SER A 207 6.59 -12.88 9.53
C SER A 207 7.90 -12.83 8.73
N PRO A 208 8.65 -13.94 8.61
CA PRO A 208 9.89 -13.96 7.85
C PRO A 208 9.77 -13.43 6.41
N TYR A 209 8.65 -13.65 5.75
CA TYR A 209 8.45 -13.37 4.33
C TYR A 209 7.41 -12.29 4.04
N ASN A 210 6.52 -11.99 4.97
CA ASN A 210 5.43 -11.05 4.79
C ASN A 210 5.01 -10.41 6.11
N GLY A 211 4.31 -9.30 6.03
CA GLY A 211 3.74 -8.66 7.22
C GLY A 211 3.27 -7.24 6.98
N THR A 212 2.56 -6.71 7.95
CA THR A 212 2.15 -5.31 8.02
C THR A 212 2.80 -4.65 9.22
N ILE A 213 3.71 -3.73 8.94
CA ILE A 213 4.53 -3.02 9.92
C ILE A 213 3.71 -1.91 10.59
N MET A 214 2.91 -1.23 9.77
CA MET A 214 2.07 -0.13 10.18
C MET A 214 0.64 -0.35 9.69
N HIS A 215 -0.33 -0.17 10.57
CA HIS A 215 -1.74 -0.26 10.27
C HIS A 215 -2.51 0.68 11.18
N ASP A 216 -3.03 1.75 10.62
CA ASP A 216 -3.77 2.79 11.34
C ASP A 216 -5.30 2.61 11.23
N GLY A 217 -5.74 1.69 10.39
CA GLY A 217 -7.14 1.30 10.17
C GLY A 217 -7.45 0.96 8.72
N ASP A 218 -8.51 0.19 8.51
CA ASP A 218 -8.88 -0.32 7.17
C ASP A 218 -9.55 0.73 6.28
N THR A 219 -10.13 1.76 6.84
CA THR A 219 -10.93 2.74 6.11
C THR A 219 -10.32 4.13 6.03
N LYS A 220 -9.29 4.41 6.79
CA LYS A 220 -8.48 5.65 6.74
C LYS A 220 -7.16 5.44 7.46
N GLY A 221 -6.10 6.08 6.95
CA GLY A 221 -4.82 6.16 7.64
C GLY A 221 -3.68 5.49 6.91
N TYR A 222 -2.58 5.34 7.61
CA TYR A 222 -1.31 4.87 7.06
C TYR A 222 -1.18 3.36 7.15
N GLN A 223 -0.71 2.78 6.05
CA GLN A 223 -0.41 1.35 5.91
C GLN A 223 1.01 1.19 5.42
N VAL A 224 1.73 0.21 5.94
CA VAL A 224 3.01 -0.25 5.39
C VAL A 224 3.05 -1.77 5.50
N SER A 225 3.10 -2.43 4.36
CA SER A 225 3.15 -3.88 4.26
C SER A 225 4.31 -4.34 3.41
N TYR A 226 4.80 -5.56 3.63
CA TYR A 226 5.87 -6.16 2.84
C TYR A 226 5.56 -7.61 2.49
N ARG A 227 6.04 -8.04 1.32
CA ARG A 227 6.12 -9.45 0.92
C ARG A 227 7.41 -9.70 0.18
N PHE A 228 8.12 -10.77 0.58
CA PHE A 228 9.38 -11.20 -0.01
C PHE A 228 9.27 -12.62 -0.54
N HIS A 229 9.43 -12.76 -1.85
CA HIS A 229 9.42 -14.02 -2.60
C HIS A 229 10.80 -14.65 -2.61
N LEU A 230 11.34 -15.04 -1.45
CA LEU A 230 12.70 -15.59 -1.34
C LEU A 230 12.75 -17.09 -1.63
N THR A 231 11.68 -17.79 -1.31
CA THR A 231 11.55 -19.24 -1.55
C THR A 231 10.72 -19.55 -2.80
N ASP A 232 10.03 -18.55 -3.31
CA ASP A 232 9.10 -18.59 -4.45
C ASP A 232 9.32 -17.42 -5.42
N PRO A 233 10.57 -17.12 -5.84
CA PRO A 233 10.85 -15.97 -6.71
C PRO A 233 10.12 -16.09 -8.04
N ILE A 234 9.65 -14.95 -8.55
CA ILE A 234 8.92 -14.90 -9.81
C ILE A 234 9.90 -14.65 -10.94
N HIS A 235 10.16 -15.66 -11.75
CA HIS A 235 11.15 -15.64 -12.81
C HIS A 235 10.61 -15.06 -14.12
N PHE A 236 11.45 -14.28 -14.82
CA PHE A 236 11.18 -13.79 -16.16
C PHE A 236 12.42 -13.92 -17.06
N LYS A 237 12.22 -14.05 -18.37
CA LYS A 237 13.27 -14.22 -19.37
C LYS A 237 13.45 -13.01 -20.28
N LYS A 238 12.41 -12.19 -20.43
CA LYS A 238 12.38 -11.01 -21.30
C LYS A 238 11.85 -9.77 -20.63
N HIS A 239 10.79 -9.92 -19.84
CA HIS A 239 10.06 -8.82 -19.27
C HIS A 239 9.24 -9.27 -18.04
N ILE A 240 9.08 -8.40 -17.09
CA ILE A 240 8.08 -8.54 -16.03
C ILE A 240 7.42 -7.19 -15.76
N GLN A 241 6.10 -7.20 -15.69
CA GLN A 241 5.32 -6.06 -15.21
C GLN A 241 4.51 -6.52 -14.01
N ILE A 242 4.63 -5.79 -12.91
CA ILE A 242 3.88 -6.03 -11.67
C ILE A 242 3.11 -4.78 -11.35
N SER A 243 1.82 -4.91 -11.21
CA SER A 243 0.90 -3.83 -10.87
C SER A 243 -0.11 -4.30 -9.85
N MET A 244 -0.78 -3.36 -9.21
CA MET A 244 -1.84 -3.63 -8.24
C MET A 244 -2.95 -2.61 -8.41
N GLU A 245 -4.19 -3.05 -8.40
CA GLU A 245 -5.34 -2.16 -8.39
C GLU A 245 -5.37 -1.34 -7.10
N HIS A 246 -5.71 -0.08 -7.21
CA HIS A 246 -5.93 0.79 -6.05
C HIS A 246 -7.42 0.86 -5.68
N GLY A 247 -7.83 -0.12 -4.87
CA GLY A 247 -9.22 -0.55 -4.71
C GLY A 247 -9.69 -1.35 -5.91
N HIS A 248 -10.85 -2.01 -5.82
CA HIS A 248 -11.36 -2.84 -6.90
C HIS A 248 -11.46 -2.06 -8.22
N ALA A 249 -10.92 -2.62 -9.30
CA ALA A 249 -10.85 -2.02 -10.62
C ALA A 249 -10.37 -0.54 -10.62
N ASN A 250 -9.48 -0.17 -9.71
CA ASN A 250 -8.90 1.17 -9.60
C ASN A 250 -9.88 2.28 -9.20
N HIS A 251 -10.92 1.99 -8.43
CA HIS A 251 -11.93 2.99 -8.09
C HIS A 251 -11.47 4.06 -7.07
N LEU A 252 -10.38 3.81 -6.33
CA LEU A 252 -9.90 4.69 -5.26
C LEU A 252 -8.78 5.64 -5.73
N SER A 253 -8.68 6.79 -5.09
CA SER A 253 -7.64 7.80 -5.32
C SER A 253 -6.86 8.05 -4.04
N ASP A 254 -6.04 7.10 -3.62
CA ASP A 254 -5.22 7.18 -2.42
C ASP A 254 -3.73 7.38 -2.74
N ASP A 255 -2.92 7.76 -1.76
CA ASP A 255 -1.46 7.89 -1.90
C ASP A 255 -0.80 6.53 -1.79
N TRP A 256 -0.23 6.05 -2.86
CA TRP A 256 0.46 4.76 -2.95
C TRP A 256 1.94 4.94 -3.27
N ALA A 257 2.82 4.26 -2.51
CA ALA A 257 4.25 4.21 -2.80
C ALA A 257 4.79 2.80 -2.56
N CYS A 258 5.63 2.33 -3.48
CA CYS A 258 6.20 0.98 -3.46
C CYS A 258 7.70 1.01 -3.72
N THR A 259 8.46 0.19 -2.98
CA THR A 259 9.81 -0.22 -3.36
C THR A 259 9.77 -1.67 -3.81
N ALA A 260 10.06 -1.93 -5.08
CA ALA A 260 10.18 -3.28 -5.63
C ALA A 260 11.63 -3.73 -5.64
N TYR A 261 11.88 -5.03 -5.37
CA TYR A 261 13.19 -5.64 -5.33
C TYR A 261 13.25 -6.81 -6.30
N TRP A 262 14.32 -6.89 -7.09
CA TRP A 262 14.53 -8.00 -8.02
C TRP A 262 16.02 -8.23 -8.29
N TYR A 263 16.32 -9.34 -8.91
CA TYR A 263 17.63 -9.64 -9.46
C TYR A 263 17.54 -9.72 -10.97
N GLN A 264 18.52 -9.14 -11.67
CA GLN A 264 18.54 -9.10 -13.12
C GLN A 264 19.95 -9.34 -13.67
N ALA A 265 20.05 -10.22 -14.66
CA ALA A 265 21.28 -10.40 -15.43
C ALA A 265 21.55 -9.16 -16.32
N ALA A 266 22.81 -8.89 -16.57
CA ALA A 266 23.19 -7.83 -17.51
C ALA A 266 22.68 -8.11 -18.94
N PRO A 267 22.34 -7.07 -19.72
CA PRO A 267 22.37 -5.66 -19.36
C PRO A 267 21.22 -5.24 -18.46
N VAL A 268 21.45 -4.28 -17.57
CA VAL A 268 20.43 -3.71 -16.70
C VAL A 268 20.10 -2.30 -17.14
N THR A 269 18.85 -1.89 -16.95
CA THR A 269 18.41 -0.51 -17.17
C THR A 269 18.57 0.28 -15.87
N ALA A 270 19.17 1.46 -15.97
CA ALA A 270 19.29 2.36 -14.83
C ALA A 270 17.90 2.75 -14.28
N VAL A 271 17.74 2.64 -12.97
CA VAL A 271 16.51 3.08 -12.30
C VAL A 271 16.51 4.59 -12.07
N THR A 272 15.34 5.18 -12.09
CA THR A 272 15.12 6.61 -11.88
C THR A 272 14.27 6.84 -10.64
N ILE A 273 14.19 8.08 -10.17
CA ILE A 273 13.35 8.46 -9.03
C ILE A 273 12.72 9.83 -9.28
N GLN A 274 11.54 10.02 -8.73
CA GLN A 274 10.83 11.30 -8.75
C GLN A 274 11.60 12.38 -7.96
N PRO A 275 11.42 13.67 -8.29
CA PRO A 275 12.05 14.76 -7.56
C PRO A 275 11.61 14.78 -6.09
N VAL A 276 12.39 15.46 -5.25
CA VAL A 276 12.20 15.44 -3.79
C VAL A 276 10.82 15.92 -3.35
N GLU A 277 10.27 16.90 -4.05
CA GLU A 277 8.96 17.48 -3.75
C GLU A 277 7.82 16.46 -3.89
N GLU A 278 7.93 15.55 -4.84
CA GLU A 278 6.96 14.48 -5.09
C GLU A 278 7.13 13.30 -4.14
N ARG A 279 8.20 13.26 -3.36
CA ARG A 279 8.47 12.19 -2.39
C ARG A 279 8.04 12.52 -0.96
N ILE A 280 7.81 13.81 -0.64
CA ILE A 280 7.45 14.23 0.72
C ILE A 280 6.14 13.56 1.15
N PRO A 281 6.11 12.87 2.31
CA PRO A 281 4.91 12.19 2.76
C PRO A 281 3.79 13.18 3.11
N LEU A 282 2.55 12.80 2.78
CA LEU A 282 1.38 13.54 3.23
C LEU A 282 1.19 13.36 4.75
N LYS A 283 0.68 14.41 5.40
CA LYS A 283 0.39 14.42 6.84
C LYS A 283 -1.11 14.50 7.07
N ARG A 284 -1.60 14.06 8.22
CA ARG A 284 -3.04 13.95 8.51
C ARG A 284 -3.85 15.24 8.34
N THR A 285 -3.21 16.40 8.35
CA THR A 285 -3.83 17.74 8.20
C THR A 285 -3.66 18.30 6.80
N PHE A 286 -3.55 17.46 5.80
CA PHE A 286 -3.40 17.89 4.40
C PHE A 286 -4.76 18.12 3.72
N ASP A 287 -4.75 18.94 2.69
CA ASP A 287 -5.83 18.98 1.71
C ASP A 287 -5.73 17.75 0.80
N ILE A 288 -6.85 17.09 0.53
CA ILE A 288 -6.89 15.91 -0.33
C ILE A 288 -6.38 16.30 -1.72
N PRO A 289 -5.26 15.72 -2.19
CA PRO A 289 -4.72 16.05 -3.49
C PRO A 289 -5.64 15.57 -4.62
N LYS A 290 -5.54 16.22 -5.77
CA LYS A 290 -6.28 15.82 -6.96
C LYS A 290 -5.46 14.82 -7.75
N PRO A 291 -6.09 13.78 -8.34
CA PRO A 291 -5.43 12.87 -9.27
C PRO A 291 -4.73 13.61 -10.43
N ALA A 292 -3.68 13.00 -10.96
CA ALA A 292 -2.92 13.54 -12.08
C ALA A 292 -3.77 13.69 -13.34
N HIS A 293 -4.72 12.77 -13.54
CA HIS A 293 -5.72 12.84 -14.60
C HIS A 293 -7.08 12.38 -14.08
N GLN A 294 -8.15 12.75 -14.76
CA GLN A 294 -9.48 12.26 -14.49
C GLN A 294 -9.73 11.05 -15.38
N VAL A 295 -10.06 9.92 -14.76
CA VAL A 295 -10.43 8.70 -15.49
C VAL A 295 -11.75 8.88 -16.20
N GLU A 296 -11.82 8.51 -17.46
CA GLU A 296 -13.08 8.44 -18.22
C GLU A 296 -13.86 7.21 -17.76
N LEU A 297 -15.07 7.45 -17.21
CA LEU A 297 -15.92 6.36 -16.75
C LEU A 297 -16.47 5.57 -17.94
N THR A 298 -16.20 4.27 -17.98
CA THR A 298 -16.76 3.35 -18.95
C THR A 298 -18.28 3.23 -18.80
N PRO A 299 -19.01 2.68 -19.78
CA PRO A 299 -20.44 2.40 -19.64
C PRO A 299 -20.77 1.53 -18.43
N GLU A 300 -19.90 0.55 -18.12
CA GLU A 300 -20.04 -0.35 -16.97
C GLU A 300 -19.89 0.40 -15.64
N MET A 301 -18.90 1.28 -15.51
CA MET A 301 -18.72 2.14 -14.34
C MET A 301 -19.92 3.11 -14.15
N GLN A 302 -20.42 3.68 -15.24
CA GLN A 302 -21.60 4.56 -15.21
C GLN A 302 -22.87 3.78 -14.80
N GLU A 303 -23.02 2.54 -15.26
CA GLU A 303 -24.14 1.68 -14.85
C GLU A 303 -24.02 1.26 -13.39
N ALA A 304 -22.83 0.91 -12.92
CA ALA A 304 -22.57 0.62 -11.51
C ALA A 304 -22.96 1.79 -10.60
N TYR A 305 -22.63 3.02 -11.02
CA TYR A 305 -23.02 4.24 -10.31
C TYR A 305 -24.54 4.41 -10.24
N ARG A 306 -25.25 4.23 -11.35
CA ARG A 306 -26.71 4.34 -11.39
C ARG A 306 -27.39 3.30 -10.51
N SER A 307 -27.03 2.03 -10.70
CA SER A 307 -27.60 0.90 -9.96
C SER A 307 -27.36 1.03 -8.46
N ARG A 308 -26.16 1.44 -8.05
CA ARG A 308 -25.84 1.71 -6.66
C ARG A 308 -26.73 2.81 -6.07
N ASN A 309 -26.90 3.91 -6.77
CA ASN A 309 -27.74 5.01 -6.30
C ASN A 309 -29.20 4.63 -6.17
N GLU A 310 -29.76 3.90 -7.14
CA GLU A 310 -31.11 3.36 -7.09
C GLU A 310 -31.29 2.41 -5.89
N ARG A 311 -30.34 1.51 -5.65
CA ARG A 311 -30.35 0.61 -4.48
C ARG A 311 -30.28 1.39 -3.17
N MET A 312 -29.44 2.41 -3.10
CA MET A 312 -29.31 3.25 -1.89
C MET A 312 -30.58 4.05 -1.60
N GLU A 313 -31.24 4.61 -2.62
CA GLU A 313 -32.51 5.30 -2.43
C GLU A 313 -33.60 4.34 -1.95
N LYS A 314 -33.70 3.16 -2.55
CA LYS A 314 -34.64 2.11 -2.11
C LYS A 314 -34.37 1.73 -0.63
N PHE A 315 -33.12 1.51 -0.27
CA PHE A 315 -32.74 1.19 1.12
C PHE A 315 -33.11 2.31 2.10
N LYS A 316 -32.92 3.57 1.73
CA LYS A 316 -33.32 4.72 2.57
C LYS A 316 -34.82 4.73 2.83
N VAL A 317 -35.64 4.46 1.80
CA VAL A 317 -37.10 4.41 1.93
C VAL A 317 -37.52 3.24 2.85
N GLU A 318 -36.97 2.04 2.63
CA GLU A 318 -37.26 0.85 3.43
C GLU A 318 -36.83 1.06 4.91
N LYS A 319 -35.65 1.64 5.15
CA LYS A 319 -35.17 1.94 6.49
C LYS A 319 -36.03 2.99 7.21
N ALA A 320 -36.46 4.04 6.49
CA ALA A 320 -37.36 5.06 7.07
C ALA A 320 -38.71 4.44 7.47
N GLU A 321 -39.28 3.58 6.63
CA GLU A 321 -40.50 2.85 6.93
C GLU A 321 -40.34 1.90 8.13
N GLN A 322 -39.21 1.17 8.20
CA GLN A 322 -38.92 0.30 9.33
C GLN A 322 -38.81 1.08 10.65
N ILE A 323 -38.16 2.26 10.63
CA ILE A 323 -38.08 3.14 11.78
C ILE A 323 -39.48 3.61 12.21
N ARG A 324 -40.33 4.00 11.24
CA ARG A 324 -41.72 4.42 11.49
C ARG A 324 -42.55 3.30 12.13
N LEU A 325 -42.43 2.07 11.59
CA LEU A 325 -43.13 0.90 12.13
C LEU A 325 -42.66 0.54 13.55
N ASN A 326 -41.35 0.60 13.80
CA ASN A 326 -40.80 0.34 15.13
C ASN A 326 -41.25 1.42 16.14
N ALA A 327 -41.24 2.69 15.76
CA ALA A 327 -41.75 3.77 16.62
C ALA A 327 -43.25 3.60 16.93
N ALA A 328 -44.07 3.18 15.98
CA ALA A 328 -45.48 2.89 16.19
C ALA A 328 -45.71 1.68 17.13
N ARG A 329 -44.81 0.67 17.09
CA ARG A 329 -44.88 -0.51 17.97
C ARG A 329 -44.42 -0.21 19.39
N THR A 330 -43.50 0.74 19.57
CA THR A 330 -42.94 1.14 20.86
C THR A 330 -43.65 2.36 21.47
N ALA A 331 -44.52 3.02 20.74
CA ALA A 331 -45.36 4.10 21.26
C ALA A 331 -46.25 3.55 22.39
N PRO A 332 -46.15 4.10 23.62
CA PRO A 332 -47.01 3.65 24.69
C PRO A 332 -48.49 3.85 24.30
N SER A 333 -49.27 2.80 24.36
CA SER A 333 -50.70 2.97 24.15
C SER A 333 -51.24 3.87 25.28
N GLU A 334 -52.10 4.82 24.98
CA GLU A 334 -52.72 5.64 26.00
C GLU A 334 -53.41 4.83 27.13
N ALA A 335 -53.86 3.62 26.78
CA ALA A 335 -54.40 2.65 27.72
C ALA A 335 -53.33 2.09 28.65
N GLY A 336 -52.12 1.73 28.13
CA GLY A 336 -51.01 1.24 28.93
C GLY A 336 -50.43 2.27 29.90
N ASN A 337 -50.39 3.54 29.47
CA ASN A 337 -49.95 4.64 30.30
C ASN A 337 -50.97 4.93 31.46
N LYS A 338 -52.27 4.81 31.21
CA LYS A 338 -53.30 4.95 32.22
C LYS A 338 -53.25 3.82 33.23
N GLU A 339 -53.01 2.58 32.78
CA GLU A 339 -52.89 1.42 33.64
C GLU A 339 -51.63 1.46 34.53
N LEU A 340 -50.48 1.91 33.95
CA LEU A 340 -49.25 2.09 34.71
C LEU A 340 -49.39 3.20 35.75
N ALA A 341 -50.02 4.34 35.38
CA ALA A 341 -50.29 5.45 36.30
C ALA A 341 -51.24 5.02 37.44
N HIS A 342 -52.23 4.16 37.15
CA HIS A 342 -53.14 3.63 38.18
C HIS A 342 -52.42 2.68 39.15
N LYS A 343 -51.56 1.80 38.63
CA LYS A 343 -50.74 0.86 39.48
C LYS A 343 -49.76 1.63 40.38
N VAL A 344 -49.07 2.62 39.84
CA VAL A 344 -48.15 3.46 40.64
C VAL A 344 -48.90 4.22 41.74
N LYS A 345 -50.11 4.70 41.44
CA LYS A 345 -50.94 5.37 42.45
C LYS A 345 -51.45 4.42 43.55
N GLU A 346 -51.87 3.22 43.18
CA GLU A 346 -52.28 2.19 44.15
C GLU A 346 -51.15 1.73 45.06
N GLU A 347 -49.92 1.62 44.55
CA GLU A 347 -48.74 1.30 45.39
C GLU A 347 -48.41 2.44 46.34
N PHE A 348 -48.46 3.68 45.89
CA PHE A 348 -48.19 4.86 46.70
C PHE A 348 -49.25 5.05 47.87
N ASP A 349 -50.49 4.67 47.58
CA ASP A 349 -51.56 4.73 48.54
C ASP A 349 -51.53 3.55 49.57
N LYS A 350 -50.78 2.49 49.28
CA LYS A 350 -50.53 1.34 50.21
C LYS A 350 -49.38 1.58 51.22
N GLU A 351 -48.48 2.51 50.87
CA GLU A 351 -47.33 2.88 51.74
C GLU A 351 -47.63 4.06 52.64
N LYS A 352 -48.85 4.61 52.65
CA LYS A 352 -49.35 5.62 53.59
C LYS A 352 -50.27 4.95 54.61
#